data_af064384f150f6e4a6581d19a9e7e859
#
_entry.id   af064384f150f6e4a6581d19a9e7e859
#
_cell.length_a   1.000
_cell.length_b   1.000
_cell.length_c   1.000
_cell.angle_alpha   90.00
_cell.angle_beta   90.00
_cell.angle_gamma   90.00
#
_symmetry.space_group_name_H-M   'P 1'
#
loop_
_entity.id
_entity.type
_entity.pdbx_description
1 polymer ?
#
loop_
_entity_poly.entity_id
_entity_poly.type
_entity_poly.pdbx_seq_one_letter_code
_entity_poly.pdbx_strand_id
1 'polypeptide(L)'
;MRNRVQSLDRALEILKLLGSEPEMRVTDLARRLEVHKSTASRLLSTLEEHGLVEQNPTTDRYRLGYGLVRLAGSVVAELDLARVSRPVLEELAVRTSETVNLAILQGDQVVNIDQIAAPHLVVNVNWVGKQTPLHCTSNGKVLLAYLSEEERTRLLQAPLQRFTPRTITDLKTLLKQLHRVVEDGYAFTLEELELGLNAVAAPVRATDGTIRAAVSVAGPSYRVTPHRLVELGEMTSEAGEAISQRMGYYATGGGKVWVARRKSAASCSTIRSTATRPR
;
A
#
# COMPACT_ATOMS: atom_id res chain seq x y z
N MET A 1 -4.42 -18.33 -25.66
CA MET A 1 -4.83 -19.32 -24.62
C MET A 1 -3.79 -19.27 -23.52
N ARG A 2 -4.16 -18.89 -22.27
CA ARG A 2 -3.22 -18.93 -21.14
C ARG A 2 -2.89 -20.39 -20.82
N ASN A 3 -1.60 -20.73 -20.86
CA ASN A 3 -1.10 -22.06 -20.53
C ASN A 3 -1.28 -22.28 -19.01
N ARG A 4 -2.41 -22.87 -18.58
CA ARG A 4 -2.67 -23.16 -17.18
C ARG A 4 -2.02 -24.48 -16.78
N VAL A 5 -1.31 -24.48 -15.66
CA VAL A 5 -0.74 -25.71 -15.08
C VAL A 5 -1.86 -26.44 -14.33
N GLN A 6 -2.40 -27.48 -14.95
CA GLN A 6 -3.60 -28.18 -14.47
C GLN A 6 -3.45 -28.74 -13.04
N SER A 7 -2.28 -29.22 -12.66
CA SER A 7 -2.03 -29.70 -11.30
C SER A 7 -2.11 -28.59 -10.26
N LEU A 8 -1.61 -27.38 -10.61
CA LEU A 8 -1.69 -26.22 -9.73
C LEU A 8 -3.14 -25.73 -9.58
N ASP A 9 -3.88 -25.63 -10.70
CA ASP A 9 -5.30 -25.25 -10.66
C ASP A 9 -6.10 -26.20 -9.74
N ARG A 10 -5.87 -27.50 -9.84
CA ARG A 10 -6.52 -28.51 -8.99
C ARG A 10 -6.13 -28.40 -7.52
N ALA A 11 -4.85 -28.15 -7.23
CA ALA A 11 -4.39 -27.93 -5.85
C ALA A 11 -5.05 -26.71 -5.21
N LEU A 12 -5.14 -25.60 -5.94
CA LEU A 12 -5.84 -24.39 -5.48
C LEU A 12 -7.34 -24.62 -5.29
N GLU A 13 -7.97 -25.44 -6.13
CA GLU A 13 -9.38 -25.80 -5.99
C GLU A 13 -9.64 -26.66 -4.74
N ILE A 14 -8.72 -27.57 -4.36
CA ILE A 14 -8.79 -28.30 -3.08
C ILE A 14 -8.83 -27.31 -1.91
N LEU A 15 -7.93 -26.31 -1.90
CA LEU A 15 -7.89 -25.31 -0.82
C LEU A 15 -9.19 -24.51 -0.72
N LYS A 16 -9.79 -24.14 -1.85
CA LYS A 16 -11.08 -23.43 -1.87
C LYS A 16 -12.21 -24.30 -1.32
N LEU A 17 -12.28 -25.57 -1.73
CA LEU A 17 -13.29 -26.52 -1.26
C LEU A 17 -13.19 -26.72 0.26
N LEU A 18 -11.97 -26.91 0.78
CA LEU A 18 -11.73 -27.03 2.22
C LEU A 18 -11.95 -25.72 2.98
N GLY A 19 -11.88 -24.58 2.31
CA GLY A 19 -12.26 -23.29 2.90
C GLY A 19 -13.76 -23.11 3.06
N SER A 20 -14.57 -23.78 2.23
CA SER A 20 -16.04 -23.75 2.29
C SER A 20 -16.64 -24.88 3.14
N GLU A 21 -15.95 -26.02 3.22
CA GLU A 21 -16.36 -27.19 4.00
C GLU A 21 -15.23 -27.57 4.96
N PRO A 22 -15.48 -27.54 6.29
CA PRO A 22 -14.40 -27.67 7.29
C PRO A 22 -13.54 -28.93 7.20
N GLU A 23 -14.13 -30.06 6.79
CA GLU A 23 -13.44 -31.35 6.60
C GLU A 23 -14.05 -32.16 5.44
N MET A 24 -13.21 -32.70 4.56
CA MET A 24 -13.63 -33.51 3.42
C MET A 24 -12.80 -34.79 3.29
N ARG A 25 -13.41 -35.87 2.79
CA ARG A 25 -12.69 -37.10 2.43
C ARG A 25 -12.00 -36.94 1.08
N VAL A 26 -10.89 -37.66 0.88
CA VAL A 26 -10.19 -37.70 -0.41
C VAL A 26 -11.11 -38.13 -1.56
N THR A 27 -12.09 -39.03 -1.29
CA THR A 27 -13.06 -39.47 -2.28
C THR A 27 -14.02 -38.38 -2.74
N ASP A 28 -14.42 -37.50 -1.82
CA ASP A 28 -15.33 -36.40 -2.12
C ASP A 28 -14.63 -35.31 -2.89
N LEU A 29 -13.38 -35.01 -2.50
CA LEU A 29 -12.49 -34.09 -3.23
C LEU A 29 -12.22 -34.63 -4.66
N ALA A 30 -11.89 -35.90 -4.81
CA ALA A 30 -11.65 -36.53 -6.11
C ALA A 30 -12.86 -36.40 -7.04
N ARG A 31 -14.10 -36.61 -6.51
CA ARG A 31 -15.35 -36.49 -7.26
C ARG A 31 -15.60 -35.05 -7.69
N ARG A 32 -15.39 -34.05 -6.80
CA ARG A 32 -15.59 -32.64 -7.11
C ARG A 32 -14.57 -32.06 -8.11
N LEU A 33 -13.36 -32.60 -8.08
CA LEU A 33 -12.29 -32.22 -9.02
C LEU A 33 -12.34 -33.01 -10.35
N GLU A 34 -13.25 -33.95 -10.45
CA GLU A 34 -13.38 -34.86 -11.61
C GLU A 34 -12.06 -35.59 -11.92
N VAL A 35 -11.38 -36.08 -10.87
CA VAL A 35 -10.10 -36.79 -11.00
C VAL A 35 -10.15 -38.17 -10.32
N HIS A 36 -9.19 -39.01 -10.67
CA HIS A 36 -9.01 -40.28 -9.97
C HIS A 36 -8.54 -40.07 -8.51
N LYS A 37 -8.99 -40.93 -7.59
CA LYS A 37 -8.63 -40.85 -6.16
C LYS A 37 -7.12 -40.74 -5.93
N SER A 38 -6.31 -41.48 -6.71
CA SER A 38 -4.84 -41.41 -6.60
C SER A 38 -4.27 -40.04 -6.98
N THR A 39 -4.90 -39.32 -7.92
CA THR A 39 -4.48 -37.96 -8.27
C THR A 39 -4.81 -36.99 -7.13
N ALA A 40 -6.03 -37.06 -6.58
CA ALA A 40 -6.41 -36.24 -5.43
C ALA A 40 -5.50 -36.52 -4.20
N SER A 41 -5.19 -37.78 -3.94
CA SER A 41 -4.29 -38.18 -2.85
C SER A 41 -2.88 -37.58 -3.02
N ARG A 42 -2.31 -37.60 -4.23
CA ARG A 42 -0.98 -37.00 -4.50
C ARG A 42 -0.99 -35.49 -4.33
N LEU A 43 -2.03 -34.80 -4.78
CA LEU A 43 -2.19 -33.35 -4.57
C LEU A 43 -2.29 -33.01 -3.08
N LEU A 44 -3.07 -33.79 -2.31
CA LEU A 44 -3.23 -33.62 -0.87
C LEU A 44 -1.90 -33.86 -0.14
N SER A 45 -1.16 -34.93 -0.49
CA SER A 45 0.18 -35.20 0.10
C SER A 45 1.13 -34.02 -0.12
N THR A 46 1.17 -33.47 -1.36
CA THR A 46 2.02 -32.28 -1.62
C THR A 46 1.56 -31.08 -0.81
N LEU A 47 0.27 -30.80 -0.72
CA LEU A 47 -0.25 -29.69 0.09
C LEU A 47 0.02 -29.87 1.59
N GLU A 48 -0.01 -31.13 2.06
CA GLU A 48 0.29 -31.50 3.46
C GLU A 48 1.78 -31.34 3.78
N GLU A 49 2.70 -31.72 2.88
CA GLU A 49 4.13 -31.49 3.00
C GLU A 49 4.46 -30.00 3.17
N HIS A 50 3.68 -29.11 2.51
CA HIS A 50 3.79 -27.67 2.67
C HIS A 50 2.98 -27.11 3.85
N GLY A 51 2.27 -27.95 4.60
CA GLY A 51 1.43 -27.57 5.75
C GLY A 51 0.17 -26.79 5.36
N LEU A 52 -0.25 -26.81 4.08
CA LEU A 52 -1.43 -26.09 3.59
C LEU A 52 -2.73 -26.85 3.85
N VAL A 53 -2.65 -28.17 3.97
CA VAL A 53 -3.73 -29.06 4.45
C VAL A 53 -3.17 -29.97 5.52
N GLU A 54 -4.04 -30.57 6.32
CA GLU A 54 -3.69 -31.61 7.27
C GLU A 54 -4.77 -32.68 7.31
N GLN A 55 -4.38 -33.92 7.52
CA GLN A 55 -5.31 -35.01 7.69
C GLN A 55 -5.66 -35.17 9.17
N ASN A 56 -6.95 -35.22 9.48
CA ASN A 56 -7.42 -35.55 10.82
C ASN A 56 -7.21 -37.05 11.07
N PRO A 57 -6.35 -37.46 12.01
CA PRO A 57 -6.02 -38.87 12.23
C PRO A 57 -7.18 -39.72 12.76
N THR A 58 -8.23 -39.09 13.29
CA THR A 58 -9.40 -39.79 13.84
C THR A 58 -10.48 -40.00 12.77
N THR A 59 -10.67 -39.05 11.83
CA THR A 59 -11.74 -39.08 10.86
C THR A 59 -11.30 -39.45 9.45
N ASP A 60 -9.97 -39.52 9.19
CA ASP A 60 -9.36 -39.64 7.85
C ASP A 60 -9.78 -38.56 6.87
N ARG A 61 -10.29 -37.43 7.38
CA ARG A 61 -10.68 -36.27 6.58
C ARG A 61 -9.59 -35.24 6.52
N TYR A 62 -9.52 -34.51 5.40
CA TYR A 62 -8.59 -33.41 5.21
C TYR A 62 -9.27 -32.08 5.58
N ARG A 63 -8.49 -31.17 6.14
CA ARG A 63 -8.87 -29.80 6.47
C ARG A 63 -7.75 -28.83 6.10
N LEU A 64 -8.03 -27.52 6.12
CA LEU A 64 -6.98 -26.51 5.94
C LEU A 64 -5.95 -26.59 7.07
N GLY A 65 -4.66 -26.51 6.70
CA GLY A 65 -3.53 -26.57 7.62
C GLY A 65 -3.07 -25.18 8.06
N TYR A 66 -2.35 -25.12 9.20
CA TYR A 66 -1.81 -23.88 9.76
C TYR A 66 -0.77 -23.18 8.89
N GLY A 67 -0.20 -23.85 7.88
CA GLY A 67 0.67 -23.22 6.89
C GLY A 67 0.00 -22.04 6.17
N LEU A 68 -1.32 -22.09 5.99
CA LEU A 68 -2.10 -20.99 5.42
C LEU A 68 -2.11 -19.75 6.32
N VAL A 69 -2.13 -19.91 7.65
CA VAL A 69 -2.06 -18.79 8.59
C VAL A 69 -0.73 -18.07 8.47
N ARG A 70 0.37 -18.81 8.29
CA ARG A 70 1.70 -18.22 8.04
C ARG A 70 1.76 -17.45 6.72
N LEU A 71 1.18 -17.98 5.65
CA LEU A 71 1.09 -17.30 4.36
C LEU A 71 0.19 -16.07 4.43
N ALA A 72 -0.90 -16.15 5.18
CA ALA A 72 -1.83 -15.04 5.38
C ALA A 72 -1.30 -13.98 6.35
N GLY A 73 -0.23 -14.25 7.11
CA GLY A 73 0.26 -13.37 8.16
C GLY A 73 0.53 -11.94 7.72
N SER A 74 1.13 -11.75 6.55
CA SER A 74 1.34 -10.42 5.97
C SER A 74 0.02 -9.74 5.60
N VAL A 75 -0.93 -10.48 5.02
CA VAL A 75 -2.25 -9.97 4.62
C VAL A 75 -3.07 -9.59 5.87
N VAL A 76 -3.03 -10.41 6.92
CA VAL A 76 -3.70 -10.12 8.20
C VAL A 76 -3.11 -8.86 8.84
N ALA A 77 -1.79 -8.69 8.82
CA ALA A 77 -1.14 -7.47 9.31
C ALA A 77 -1.56 -6.21 8.52
N GLU A 78 -1.80 -6.34 7.22
CA GLU A 78 -2.31 -5.25 6.38
C GLU A 78 -3.78 -4.92 6.71
N LEU A 79 -4.62 -5.93 6.93
CA LEU A 79 -6.01 -5.75 7.38
C LEU A 79 -6.08 -5.10 8.76
N ASP A 80 -5.19 -5.47 9.69
CA ASP A 80 -5.10 -4.82 10.99
C ASP A 80 -4.64 -3.36 10.86
N LEU A 81 -3.70 -3.06 9.99
CA LEU A 81 -3.26 -1.71 9.70
C LEU A 81 -4.42 -0.87 9.15
N ALA A 82 -5.16 -1.35 8.15
CA ALA A 82 -6.32 -0.64 7.60
C ALA A 82 -7.39 -0.39 8.69
N ARG A 83 -7.72 -1.42 9.49
CA ARG A 83 -8.70 -1.32 10.58
C ARG A 83 -8.31 -0.30 11.65
N VAL A 84 -7.05 -0.29 12.07
CA VAL A 84 -6.52 0.63 13.08
C VAL A 84 -6.45 2.06 12.54
N SER A 85 -6.14 2.22 11.26
CA SER A 85 -5.99 3.52 10.60
C SER A 85 -7.33 4.18 10.29
N ARG A 86 -8.36 3.40 10.00
CA ARG A 86 -9.63 3.87 9.46
C ARG A 86 -10.25 5.07 10.19
N PRO A 87 -10.33 5.13 11.53
CA PRO A 87 -10.89 6.29 12.23
C PRO A 87 -10.09 7.58 11.98
N VAL A 88 -8.76 7.47 11.80
CA VAL A 88 -7.90 8.62 11.50
C VAL A 88 -8.08 9.06 10.05
N LEU A 89 -8.23 8.10 9.11
CA LEU A 89 -8.50 8.40 7.70
C LEU A 89 -9.85 9.13 7.55
N GLU A 90 -10.89 8.70 8.28
CA GLU A 90 -12.21 9.32 8.28
C GLU A 90 -12.15 10.76 8.82
N GLU A 91 -11.46 10.99 9.93
CA GLU A 91 -11.25 12.32 10.48
C GLU A 91 -10.50 13.22 9.48
N LEU A 92 -9.42 12.73 8.88
CA LEU A 92 -8.64 13.47 7.90
C LEU A 92 -9.47 13.82 6.66
N ALA A 93 -10.32 12.89 6.18
CA ALA A 93 -11.20 13.13 5.04
C ALA A 93 -12.24 14.23 5.33
N VAL A 94 -12.81 14.24 6.54
CA VAL A 94 -13.72 15.31 6.99
C VAL A 94 -12.99 16.66 7.06
N ARG A 95 -11.82 16.72 7.69
CA ARG A 95 -11.02 17.95 7.86
C ARG A 95 -10.57 18.55 6.52
N THR A 96 -10.19 17.69 5.57
CA THR A 96 -9.64 18.14 4.29
C THR A 96 -10.70 18.31 3.20
N SER A 97 -11.84 17.61 3.33
CA SER A 97 -12.87 17.46 2.30
C SER A 97 -12.35 16.85 1.00
N GLU A 98 -11.28 16.05 1.09
CA GLU A 98 -10.64 15.39 -0.05
C GLU A 98 -10.55 13.87 0.18
N THR A 99 -10.23 13.13 -0.89
CA THR A 99 -10.04 11.67 -0.79
C THR A 99 -8.76 11.36 -0.02
N VAL A 100 -8.89 10.47 0.96
CA VAL A 100 -7.78 9.98 1.79
C VAL A 100 -7.51 8.53 1.44
N ASN A 101 -6.25 8.16 1.23
CA ASN A 101 -5.85 6.79 0.96
C ASN A 101 -4.79 6.34 1.96
N LEU A 102 -4.78 5.03 2.25
CA LEU A 102 -3.71 4.33 2.94
C LEU A 102 -3.07 3.35 1.97
N ALA A 103 -1.76 3.41 1.82
CA ALA A 103 -1.04 2.62 0.84
C ALA A 103 0.23 2.00 1.41
N ILE A 104 0.61 0.85 0.88
CA ILE A 104 1.81 0.09 1.23
C ILE A 104 2.70 -0.12 0.01
N LEU A 105 3.95 -0.48 0.26
CA LEU A 105 4.87 -0.97 -0.75
C LEU A 105 4.65 -2.48 -0.94
N GLN A 106 4.33 -2.90 -2.16
CA GLN A 106 4.24 -4.30 -2.54
C GLN A 106 5.09 -4.56 -3.80
N GLY A 107 6.19 -5.27 -3.61
CA GLY A 107 7.16 -5.47 -4.70
C GLY A 107 7.80 -4.16 -5.14
N ASP A 108 7.54 -3.72 -6.35
CA ASP A 108 8.02 -2.50 -6.97
C ASP A 108 6.92 -1.43 -7.17
N GLN A 109 5.76 -1.61 -6.53
CA GLN A 109 4.59 -0.75 -6.71
C GLN A 109 3.97 -0.33 -5.37
N VAL A 110 3.19 0.74 -5.44
CA VAL A 110 2.30 1.18 -4.36
C VAL A 110 0.96 0.50 -4.51
N VAL A 111 0.46 -0.11 -3.45
CA VAL A 111 -0.90 -0.68 -3.39
C VAL A 111 -1.71 0.06 -2.34
N ASN A 112 -2.85 0.62 -2.75
CA ASN A 112 -3.78 1.22 -1.80
C ASN A 112 -4.59 0.12 -1.09
N ILE A 113 -4.54 0.09 0.24
CA ILE A 113 -5.22 -0.93 1.07
C ILE A 113 -6.51 -0.42 1.72
N ASP A 114 -6.68 0.91 1.84
CA ASP A 114 -7.92 1.54 2.29
C ASP A 114 -8.10 2.92 1.65
N GLN A 115 -9.36 3.37 1.54
CA GLN A 115 -9.74 4.66 0.98
C GLN A 115 -10.97 5.21 1.66
N ILE A 116 -10.92 6.48 2.03
CA ILE A 116 -12.10 7.27 2.37
C ILE A 116 -12.33 8.27 1.25
N ALA A 117 -13.47 8.14 0.58
CA ALA A 117 -13.84 9.03 -0.51
C ALA A 117 -14.21 10.41 0.00
N ALA A 118 -13.85 11.46 -0.76
CA ALA A 118 -14.33 12.80 -0.49
C ALA A 118 -15.87 12.87 -0.56
N PRO A 119 -16.54 13.53 0.39
CA PRO A 119 -18.01 13.52 0.51
C PRO A 119 -18.74 14.18 -0.67
N HIS A 120 -18.05 14.93 -1.51
CA HIS A 120 -18.65 15.74 -2.58
C HIS A 120 -18.27 15.29 -4.02
N LEU A 121 -17.65 14.10 -4.17
CA LEU A 121 -17.28 13.62 -5.50
C LEU A 121 -18.46 12.93 -6.19
N VAL A 122 -18.86 13.51 -7.34
CA VAL A 122 -19.87 12.90 -8.24
C VAL A 122 -19.32 11.63 -8.92
N VAL A 123 -17.99 11.56 -9.13
CA VAL A 123 -17.29 10.39 -9.64
C VAL A 123 -16.18 10.00 -8.65
N ASN A 124 -16.35 8.85 -8.01
CA ASN A 124 -15.37 8.31 -7.08
C ASN A 124 -14.55 7.20 -7.78
N VAL A 125 -13.26 7.47 -7.98
CA VAL A 125 -12.33 6.42 -8.42
C VAL A 125 -11.93 5.61 -7.20
N ASN A 126 -12.35 4.34 -7.15
CA ASN A 126 -11.86 3.43 -6.13
C ASN A 126 -10.42 3.02 -6.45
N TRP A 127 -9.50 3.38 -5.57
CA TRP A 127 -8.08 3.07 -5.68
C TRP A 127 -7.68 1.82 -4.88
N VAL A 128 -8.55 1.29 -4.01
CA VAL A 128 -8.24 0.10 -3.21
C VAL A 128 -7.92 -1.09 -4.12
N GLY A 129 -6.80 -1.74 -3.85
CA GLY A 129 -6.25 -2.84 -4.64
C GLY A 129 -5.58 -2.43 -5.95
N LYS A 130 -5.63 -1.16 -6.35
CA LYS A 130 -4.91 -0.69 -7.53
C LYS A 130 -3.43 -0.51 -7.23
N GLN A 131 -2.62 -0.90 -8.20
CA GLN A 131 -1.18 -0.72 -8.20
C GLN A 131 -0.81 0.57 -8.92
N THR A 132 0.07 1.37 -8.32
CA THR A 132 0.54 2.63 -8.90
C THR A 132 2.06 2.75 -8.78
N PRO A 133 2.70 3.51 -9.70
CA PRO A 133 4.16 3.67 -9.69
C PRO A 133 4.67 4.42 -8.47
N LEU A 134 5.88 4.07 -8.02
CA LEU A 134 6.53 4.69 -6.87
C LEU A 134 6.97 6.14 -7.13
N HIS A 135 7.51 6.45 -8.31
CA HIS A 135 8.21 7.71 -8.56
C HIS A 135 7.29 8.92 -8.78
N CYS A 136 6.05 8.71 -9.20
CA CYS A 136 5.11 9.77 -9.59
C CYS A 136 3.85 9.85 -8.73
N THR A 137 3.84 9.14 -7.58
CA THR A 137 2.76 9.23 -6.57
C THR A 137 3.32 9.76 -5.26
N SER A 138 2.52 10.51 -4.51
CA SER A 138 2.94 11.03 -3.19
C SER A 138 3.23 9.90 -2.20
N ASN A 139 2.36 8.87 -2.15
CA ASN A 139 2.60 7.65 -1.37
C ASN A 139 3.91 6.97 -1.77
N GLY A 140 4.16 6.81 -3.07
CA GLY A 140 5.37 6.17 -3.57
C GLY A 140 6.65 6.95 -3.21
N LYS A 141 6.62 8.28 -3.29
CA LYS A 141 7.75 9.11 -2.87
C LYS A 141 8.03 8.99 -1.37
N VAL A 142 6.98 8.94 -0.53
CA VAL A 142 7.16 8.66 0.91
C VAL A 142 7.81 7.31 1.11
N LEU A 143 7.26 6.25 0.52
CA LEU A 143 7.80 4.90 0.68
C LEU A 143 9.25 4.80 0.21
N LEU A 144 9.58 5.36 -0.97
CA LEU A 144 10.96 5.41 -1.49
C LEU A 144 11.93 6.20 -0.61
N ALA A 145 11.47 7.30 0.00
CA ALA A 145 12.34 8.19 0.76
C ALA A 145 12.96 7.52 1.99
N TYR A 146 12.25 6.57 2.58
CA TYR A 146 12.67 5.89 3.82
C TYR A 146 13.24 4.48 3.59
N LEU A 147 13.32 4.00 2.33
CA LEU A 147 14.04 2.77 2.02
C LEU A 147 15.55 2.94 2.17
N SER A 148 16.25 1.83 2.40
CA SER A 148 17.70 1.78 2.28
C SER A 148 18.16 2.22 0.88
N GLU A 149 19.37 2.72 0.78
CA GLU A 149 19.93 3.13 -0.52
C GLU A 149 19.99 1.95 -1.51
N GLU A 150 20.30 0.76 -1.01
CA GLU A 150 20.34 -0.46 -1.80
C GLU A 150 18.96 -0.83 -2.38
N GLU A 151 17.93 -0.88 -1.53
CA GLU A 151 16.56 -1.20 -1.95
C GLU A 151 16.01 -0.15 -2.92
N ARG A 152 16.22 1.14 -2.60
CA ARG A 152 15.80 2.23 -3.46
C ARG A 152 16.49 2.18 -4.82
N THR A 153 17.80 1.90 -4.87
CA THR A 153 18.54 1.76 -6.12
C THR A 153 18.00 0.60 -6.93
N ARG A 154 17.74 -0.55 -6.31
CA ARG A 154 17.14 -1.72 -6.99
C ARG A 154 15.78 -1.38 -7.62
N LEU A 155 14.92 -0.65 -6.92
CA LEU A 155 13.59 -0.28 -7.41
C LEU A 155 13.61 0.79 -8.50
N LEU A 156 14.67 1.60 -8.57
CA LEU A 156 14.80 2.69 -9.53
C LEU A 156 15.79 2.38 -10.68
N GLN A 157 16.18 1.12 -10.89
CA GLN A 157 17.09 0.69 -11.95
C GLN A 157 16.52 0.87 -13.36
N ALA A 158 15.20 0.69 -13.53
CA ALA A 158 14.53 0.86 -14.82
C ALA A 158 14.28 2.35 -15.13
N PRO A 159 14.22 2.73 -16.42
CA PRO A 159 13.81 4.09 -16.80
C PRO A 159 12.46 4.47 -16.21
N LEU A 160 12.38 5.65 -15.59
CA LEU A 160 11.15 6.16 -14.99
C LEU A 160 10.14 6.48 -16.09
N GLN A 161 9.01 5.76 -16.09
CA GLN A 161 7.96 5.93 -17.08
C GLN A 161 7.31 7.31 -16.94
N ARG A 162 7.08 7.98 -18.09
CA ARG A 162 6.33 9.24 -18.14
C ARG A 162 4.84 8.98 -18.28
N PHE A 163 4.03 9.52 -17.37
CA PHE A 163 2.57 9.43 -17.37
C PHE A 163 1.94 10.75 -17.84
N THR A 164 2.55 11.87 -17.45
CA THR A 164 2.13 13.22 -17.86
C THR A 164 3.36 14.04 -18.26
N PRO A 165 3.17 15.21 -18.87
CA PRO A 165 4.27 16.16 -19.10
C PRO A 165 4.98 16.60 -17.80
N ARG A 166 4.31 16.46 -16.64
CA ARG A 166 4.84 16.85 -15.32
C ARG A 166 5.50 15.70 -14.54
N THR A 167 5.41 14.47 -15.04
CA THR A 167 6.08 13.32 -14.42
C THR A 167 7.59 13.54 -14.34
N ILE A 168 8.16 13.40 -13.16
CA ILE A 168 9.61 13.44 -12.95
C ILE A 168 10.21 12.13 -13.44
N THR A 169 10.99 12.20 -14.51
CA THR A 169 11.69 11.07 -15.11
C THR A 169 13.20 11.15 -14.94
N ASP A 170 13.73 12.25 -14.41
CA ASP A 170 15.12 12.40 -14.05
C ASP A 170 15.40 11.89 -12.63
N LEU A 171 16.22 10.85 -12.52
CA LEU A 171 16.55 10.21 -11.24
C LEU A 171 17.18 11.19 -10.23
N LYS A 172 18.06 12.08 -10.69
CA LYS A 172 18.71 13.06 -9.82
C LYS A 172 17.70 14.03 -9.20
N THR A 173 16.71 14.45 -9.97
CA THR A 173 15.62 15.31 -9.50
C THR A 173 14.73 14.58 -8.52
N LEU A 174 14.40 13.30 -8.81
CA LEU A 174 13.61 12.47 -7.90
C LEU A 174 14.35 12.31 -6.55
N LEU A 175 15.62 11.91 -6.56
CA LEU A 175 16.41 11.72 -5.33
C LEU A 175 16.50 13.00 -4.47
N LYS A 176 16.60 14.17 -5.09
CA LYS A 176 16.53 15.46 -4.36
C LYS A 176 15.17 15.66 -3.68
N GLN A 177 14.09 15.27 -4.33
CA GLN A 177 12.76 15.34 -3.71
C GLN A 177 12.63 14.34 -2.56
N LEU A 178 13.11 13.09 -2.73
CA LEU A 178 13.08 12.09 -1.66
C LEU A 178 13.86 12.55 -0.42
N HIS A 179 14.98 13.24 -0.60
CA HIS A 179 15.73 13.83 0.53
C HIS A 179 14.88 14.85 1.29
N ARG A 180 14.18 15.73 0.58
CA ARG A 180 13.27 16.71 1.20
C ARG A 180 12.10 16.05 1.92
N VAL A 181 11.59 14.92 1.41
CA VAL A 181 10.52 14.17 2.11
C VAL A 181 10.95 13.77 3.51
N VAL A 182 12.22 13.35 3.70
CA VAL A 182 12.74 13.01 5.03
C VAL A 182 12.88 14.25 5.90
N GLU A 183 13.24 15.40 5.33
CA GLU A 183 13.38 16.68 6.06
C GLU A 183 12.04 17.31 6.42
N ASP A 184 11.08 17.31 5.47
CA ASP A 184 9.78 17.97 5.60
C ASP A 184 8.72 17.09 6.26
N GLY A 185 8.93 15.74 6.28
CA GLY A 185 8.00 14.77 6.85
C GLY A 185 6.83 14.37 5.93
N TYR A 186 6.75 14.93 4.71
CA TYR A 186 5.73 14.59 3.73
C TYR A 186 6.25 14.76 2.29
N ALA A 187 5.60 14.07 1.36
CA ALA A 187 5.81 14.20 -0.07
C ALA A 187 4.56 14.78 -0.75
N PHE A 188 4.76 15.46 -1.88
CA PHE A 188 3.65 15.88 -2.73
C PHE A 188 3.92 15.56 -4.20
N THR A 189 2.84 15.51 -4.99
CA THR A 189 2.85 15.41 -6.44
C THR A 189 1.92 16.44 -7.06
N LEU A 190 2.37 17.04 -8.15
CA LEU A 190 1.63 18.04 -8.90
C LEU A 190 1.37 17.50 -10.31
N GLU A 191 0.23 16.84 -10.50
CA GLU A 191 -0.19 16.26 -11.78
C GLU A 191 0.85 15.30 -12.40
N GLU A 192 1.63 14.59 -11.56
CA GLU A 192 2.70 13.71 -12.03
C GLU A 192 2.19 12.35 -12.53
N LEU A 193 1.14 11.80 -11.89
CA LEU A 193 0.51 10.54 -12.29
C LEU A 193 -0.61 10.80 -13.31
N GLU A 194 -1.44 11.81 -13.07
CA GLU A 194 -2.61 12.15 -13.87
C GLU A 194 -2.79 13.67 -13.90
N LEU A 195 -3.11 14.21 -15.08
CA LEU A 195 -3.41 15.65 -15.22
C LEU A 195 -4.66 16.00 -14.42
N GLY A 196 -4.62 17.13 -13.74
CA GLY A 196 -5.72 17.58 -12.89
C GLY A 196 -5.73 16.97 -11.49
N LEU A 197 -4.79 16.08 -11.13
CA LEU A 197 -4.71 15.43 -9.84
C LEU A 197 -3.45 15.85 -9.07
N ASN A 198 -3.63 16.41 -7.88
CA ASN A 198 -2.55 16.68 -6.93
C ASN A 198 -2.75 15.84 -5.67
N ALA A 199 -1.65 15.50 -5.02
CA ALA A 199 -1.68 14.71 -3.79
C ALA A 199 -0.52 15.07 -2.85
N VAL A 200 -0.73 14.85 -1.56
CA VAL A 200 0.28 14.91 -0.51
C VAL A 200 0.21 13.63 0.32
N ALA A 201 1.34 13.14 0.80
CA ALA A 201 1.40 11.93 1.63
C ALA A 201 2.42 12.06 2.75
N ALA A 202 2.17 11.33 3.85
CA ALA A 202 3.04 11.25 5.01
C ALA A 202 3.27 9.78 5.42
N PRO A 203 4.40 9.49 6.10
CA PRO A 203 4.76 8.14 6.52
C PRO A 203 3.91 7.65 7.69
N VAL A 204 3.64 6.35 7.69
CA VAL A 204 3.11 5.60 8.84
C VAL A 204 4.18 4.61 9.30
N ARG A 205 4.55 4.67 10.58
CA ARG A 205 5.64 3.89 11.16
C ARG A 205 5.11 2.66 11.91
N ALA A 206 5.85 1.56 11.81
CA ALA A 206 5.69 0.40 12.67
C ALA A 206 6.36 0.62 14.04
N THR A 207 6.17 -0.30 14.97
CA THR A 207 6.74 -0.25 16.33
C THR A 207 8.27 -0.12 16.36
N ASP A 208 8.97 -0.66 15.37
CA ASP A 208 10.43 -0.60 15.22
C ASP A 208 10.92 0.69 14.54
N GLY A 209 9.99 1.59 14.16
CA GLY A 209 10.27 2.86 13.49
C GLY A 209 10.42 2.76 11.96
N THR A 210 10.36 1.57 11.38
CA THR A 210 10.35 1.39 9.92
C THR A 210 9.06 1.93 9.31
N ILE A 211 9.11 2.38 8.05
CA ILE A 211 7.90 2.83 7.36
C ILE A 211 7.10 1.63 6.86
N ARG A 212 5.90 1.46 7.42
CA ARG A 212 4.99 0.37 7.06
C ARG A 212 4.01 0.76 5.96
N ALA A 213 3.61 2.03 5.94
CA ALA A 213 2.62 2.55 4.99
C ALA A 213 2.83 4.04 4.75
N ALA A 214 2.06 4.58 3.83
CA ALA A 214 1.89 6.01 3.63
C ALA A 214 0.40 6.35 3.64
N VAL A 215 0.01 7.42 4.35
CA VAL A 215 -1.32 8.01 4.28
C VAL A 215 -1.26 9.21 3.35
N SER A 216 -2.27 9.41 2.50
CA SER A 216 -2.29 10.52 1.56
C SER A 216 -3.65 11.18 1.45
N VAL A 217 -3.61 12.47 1.10
CA VAL A 217 -4.75 13.29 0.69
C VAL A 217 -4.58 13.60 -0.80
N ALA A 218 -5.58 13.28 -1.61
CA ALA A 218 -5.57 13.48 -3.05
C ALA A 218 -6.86 14.14 -3.53
N GLY A 219 -6.72 15.06 -4.46
CA GLY A 219 -7.87 15.76 -5.01
C GLY A 219 -7.55 16.54 -6.27
N PRO A 220 -8.58 17.13 -6.91
CA PRO A 220 -8.41 17.92 -8.13
C PRO A 220 -7.44 19.09 -7.91
N SER A 221 -6.59 19.36 -8.90
CA SER A 221 -5.53 20.39 -8.82
C SER A 221 -6.07 21.80 -8.56
N TYR A 222 -7.33 22.07 -8.90
CA TYR A 222 -7.99 23.36 -8.60
C TYR A 222 -8.42 23.50 -7.13
N ARG A 223 -8.54 22.39 -6.35
CA ARG A 223 -8.80 22.40 -4.89
C ARG A 223 -7.53 22.13 -4.10
N VAL A 224 -6.77 21.09 -4.49
CA VAL A 224 -5.47 20.76 -3.91
C VAL A 224 -4.40 21.57 -4.62
N THR A 225 -4.39 22.87 -4.39
CA THR A 225 -3.48 23.80 -5.05
C THR A 225 -2.08 23.75 -4.41
N PRO A 226 -1.01 24.20 -5.10
CA PRO A 226 0.34 24.27 -4.53
C PRO A 226 0.40 25.06 -3.21
N HIS A 227 -0.43 26.09 -3.05
CA HIS A 227 -0.51 26.87 -1.81
C HIS A 227 -1.11 26.05 -0.65
N ARG A 228 -2.15 25.24 -0.94
CA ARG A 228 -2.83 24.41 0.06
C ARG A 228 -2.03 23.16 0.45
N LEU A 229 -1.06 22.74 -0.38
CA LEU A 229 -0.25 21.54 -0.11
C LEU A 229 0.56 21.61 1.18
N VAL A 230 0.97 22.80 1.62
CA VAL A 230 1.70 22.95 2.89
C VAL A 230 0.79 22.62 4.07
N GLU A 231 -0.39 23.22 4.11
CA GLU A 231 -1.43 22.94 5.13
C GLU A 231 -1.83 21.46 5.13
N LEU A 232 -2.14 20.93 3.94
CA LEU A 232 -2.49 19.52 3.80
C LEU A 232 -1.34 18.59 4.20
N GLY A 233 -0.08 18.98 3.94
CA GLY A 233 1.11 18.25 4.36
C GLY A 233 1.21 18.12 5.86
N GLU A 234 0.98 19.22 6.59
CA GLU A 234 0.96 19.23 8.05
C GLU A 234 -0.16 18.33 8.60
N MET A 235 -1.40 18.48 8.09
CA MET A 235 -2.54 17.64 8.51
C MET A 235 -2.32 16.16 8.20
N THR A 236 -1.71 15.84 7.04
CA THR A 236 -1.43 14.46 6.65
C THR A 236 -0.31 13.86 7.50
N SER A 237 0.71 14.66 7.88
CA SER A 237 1.77 14.24 8.81
C SER A 237 1.23 13.96 10.21
N GLU A 238 0.34 14.82 10.74
CA GLU A 238 -0.37 14.56 12.00
C GLU A 238 -1.14 13.23 11.96
N ALA A 239 -1.84 12.97 10.86
CA ALA A 239 -2.58 11.72 10.68
C ALA A 239 -1.64 10.51 10.59
N GLY A 240 -0.52 10.60 9.87
CA GLY A 240 0.50 9.56 9.80
C GLY A 240 1.10 9.24 11.18
N GLU A 241 1.36 10.26 12.00
CA GLU A 241 1.84 10.09 13.37
C GLU A 241 0.76 9.45 14.27
N ALA A 242 -0.51 9.90 14.19
CA ALA A 242 -1.62 9.33 14.94
C ALA A 242 -1.84 7.84 14.61
N ILE A 243 -1.73 7.45 13.33
CA ILE A 243 -1.80 6.04 12.93
C ILE A 243 -0.59 5.28 13.50
N SER A 244 0.62 5.83 13.40
CA SER A 244 1.85 5.22 13.92
C SER A 244 1.76 4.95 15.42
N GLN A 245 1.24 5.89 16.20
CA GLN A 245 1.02 5.72 17.64
C GLN A 245 0.01 4.59 17.94
N ARG A 246 -1.07 4.50 17.17
CA ARG A 246 -2.06 3.41 17.29
C ARG A 246 -1.45 2.05 16.90
N MET A 247 -0.43 2.05 16.04
CA MET A 247 0.37 0.87 15.69
C MET A 247 1.46 0.55 16.72
N GLY A 248 1.53 1.32 17.83
CA GLY A 248 2.51 1.12 18.91
C GLY A 248 3.85 1.80 18.70
N TYR A 249 3.98 2.70 17.74
CA TYR A 249 5.17 3.52 17.59
C TYR A 249 5.15 4.70 18.58
N TYR A 250 6.14 4.73 19.45
CA TYR A 250 6.39 5.87 20.35
C TYR A 250 7.83 6.32 20.12
N ALA A 251 8.02 7.57 19.72
CA ALA A 251 9.37 8.13 19.57
C ALA A 251 10.08 8.10 20.94
N THR A 252 10.98 7.11 21.14
CA THR A 252 11.82 7.05 22.32
C THR A 252 12.80 8.21 22.30
N GLY A 253 12.72 9.07 23.31
CA GLY A 253 13.46 10.28 23.63
C GLY A 253 14.66 10.65 22.76
N GLY A 254 14.57 11.73 22.01
CA GLY A 254 15.67 12.39 21.29
C GLY A 254 15.52 12.53 19.78
N GLY A 255 14.66 11.76 19.13
CA GLY A 255 14.21 12.04 17.77
C GLY A 255 13.25 13.24 17.82
N LYS A 256 13.49 14.25 17.03
CA LYS A 256 12.64 15.43 16.93
C LYS A 256 11.19 14.97 16.77
N VAL A 257 10.39 15.05 17.86
CA VAL A 257 8.93 15.13 17.73
C VAL A 257 8.75 16.28 16.73
N TRP A 258 8.19 15.96 15.59
CA TRP A 258 7.93 16.97 14.56
C TRP A 258 6.81 17.86 15.05
N VAL A 259 7.16 18.78 15.96
CA VAL A 259 6.34 19.93 16.30
C VAL A 259 6.45 20.84 15.10
N ALA A 260 5.33 21.07 14.41
CA ALA A 260 5.22 22.00 13.31
C ALA A 260 6.02 23.29 13.63
N ARG A 261 7.27 23.36 13.18
CA ARG A 261 7.97 24.62 13.14
C ARG A 261 7.21 25.46 12.14
N ARG A 262 6.44 26.43 12.62
CA ARG A 262 5.95 27.52 11.79
C ARG A 262 7.14 28.13 11.06
N LYS A 263 7.51 27.53 9.91
CA LYS A 263 8.43 28.17 8.98
C LYS A 263 7.65 29.30 8.35
N SER A 264 8.09 30.54 8.66
CA SER A 264 7.66 31.77 8.03
C SER A 264 7.62 31.61 6.51
N ALA A 265 6.77 32.36 5.83
CA ALA A 265 6.44 32.35 4.41
C ALA A 265 7.62 32.30 3.39
N ALA A 266 8.87 32.16 3.84
CA ALA A 266 10.06 32.08 2.99
C ALA A 266 10.21 30.75 2.22
N SER A 267 9.59 29.64 2.65
CA SER A 267 9.66 28.36 1.93
C SER A 267 8.74 28.29 0.71
N CYS A 268 7.84 29.25 0.54
CA CYS A 268 6.93 29.35 -0.61
C CYS A 268 7.66 29.71 -1.94
N SER A 269 8.91 30.20 -1.88
CA SER A 269 9.68 30.59 -3.09
C SER A 269 10.14 29.37 -3.91
N THR A 270 10.31 28.21 -3.30
CA THR A 270 10.81 27.01 -3.97
C THR A 270 9.71 26.26 -4.77
N ILE A 271 8.45 26.41 -4.36
CA ILE A 271 7.30 25.87 -5.11
C ILE A 271 7.10 26.65 -6.41
N ARG A 272 7.47 27.93 -6.46
CA ARG A 272 7.34 28.77 -7.68
C ARG A 272 8.37 28.43 -8.77
N SER A 273 9.51 27.82 -8.44
CA SER A 273 10.58 27.53 -9.41
C SER A 273 10.31 26.31 -10.29
N THR A 274 9.33 25.45 -9.95
CA THR A 274 8.97 24.26 -10.76
C THR A 274 7.79 24.48 -11.70
N ALA A 275 7.11 25.62 -11.60
CA ALA A 275 6.04 26.01 -12.51
C ALA A 275 6.65 26.83 -13.69
N THR A 276 7.36 26.17 -14.60
CA THR A 276 7.77 26.76 -15.88
C THR A 276 6.52 27.09 -16.69
N ARG A 277 6.34 28.39 -17.04
CA ARG A 277 5.25 28.85 -17.92
C ARG A 277 5.35 28.13 -19.28
N PRO A 278 4.25 27.62 -19.86
CA PRO A 278 4.23 27.23 -21.25
C PRO A 278 4.36 28.49 -22.13
N ARG A 279 5.17 28.40 -23.18
CA ARG A 279 5.12 29.30 -24.32
C ARG A 279 3.94 28.92 -25.21
#